data_be81c6cf23d10abbf002fdd91814c299
#
_entry.id   be81c6cf23d10abbf002fdd91814c299
#
_cell.length_a   1.000
_cell.length_b   1.000
_cell.length_c   1.000
_cell.angle_alpha   90.00
_cell.angle_beta   90.00
_cell.angle_gamma   90.00
#
_symmetry.space_group_name_H-M   'P 1'
#
loop_
_entity.id
_entity.type
_entity.pdbx_description
1 polymer ?
#
loop_
_entity_poly.entity_id
_entity_poly.type
_entity_poly.pdbx_seq_one_letter_code
_entity_poly.pdbx_strand_id
1 'polypeptide(L)'
;MVSLSLSQNNKHILSSILMSALIIVGIFLFIRFLLGEFNPFYVVVSGSMIPTLQIGDVVVIQNNGNGFGGNDGSSFSHLKKGDIIVFKAPDDFDEDGKPRTIVHRVILVGFDRRTDEQVVVTKGDNNPQSYLGLDFPIKQDNYIGKVVFILPKIGLLIQVIKPPVNYFITAAAVGIFATYYYKREVKSRNKDGVSAPRDK
;
A
#
# COMPACT_ATOMS: atom_id res chain seq x y z
N MET A 1 -46.43 0.60 0.00
CA MET A 1 -45.12 -0.03 -0.31
C MET A 1 -44.79 0.23 -1.78
N VAL A 2 -43.87 1.16 -2.06
CA VAL A 2 -43.44 1.44 -3.44
C VAL A 2 -42.28 0.49 -3.72
N SER A 3 -42.53 -0.53 -4.54
CA SER A 3 -41.47 -1.40 -5.04
C SER A 3 -40.66 -0.63 -6.10
N LEU A 4 -39.44 -0.21 -5.76
CA LEU A 4 -38.47 0.32 -6.71
C LEU A 4 -38.00 -0.81 -7.63
N SER A 5 -38.72 -1.06 -8.71
CA SER A 5 -38.31 -1.94 -9.79
C SER A 5 -37.19 -1.24 -10.57
N LEU A 6 -35.93 -1.60 -10.29
CA LEU A 6 -34.82 -1.17 -11.08
C LEU A 6 -34.93 -1.69 -12.52
N SER A 7 -34.87 -0.78 -13.51
CA SER A 7 -34.84 -1.15 -14.94
C SER A 7 -33.76 -2.19 -15.22
N GLN A 8 -34.02 -3.12 -16.15
CA GLN A 8 -33.09 -4.19 -16.55
C GLN A 8 -31.69 -3.65 -16.87
N ASN A 9 -31.57 -2.52 -17.56
CA ASN A 9 -30.28 -1.85 -17.83
C ASN A 9 -29.52 -1.45 -16.57
N ASN A 10 -30.21 -1.01 -15.53
CA ASN A 10 -29.57 -0.62 -14.27
C ASN A 10 -29.05 -1.83 -13.50
N LYS A 11 -29.69 -2.99 -13.62
CA LYS A 11 -29.21 -4.25 -13.03
C LYS A 11 -27.90 -4.72 -13.68
N HIS A 12 -27.79 -4.62 -15.01
CA HIS A 12 -26.54 -4.99 -15.71
C HIS A 12 -25.38 -4.05 -15.36
N ILE A 13 -25.65 -2.74 -15.26
CA ILE A 13 -24.61 -1.77 -14.86
C ILE A 13 -24.19 -2.03 -13.41
N LEU A 14 -25.13 -2.26 -12.51
CA LEU A 14 -24.84 -2.55 -11.11
C LEU A 14 -24.03 -3.86 -10.96
N SER A 15 -24.42 -4.91 -11.70
CA SER A 15 -23.67 -6.18 -11.67
C SER A 15 -22.26 -6.02 -12.23
N SER A 16 -22.05 -5.23 -13.28
CA SER A 16 -20.72 -4.96 -13.83
C SER A 16 -19.82 -4.20 -12.86
N ILE A 17 -20.38 -3.21 -12.15
CA ILE A 17 -19.66 -2.47 -11.10
C ILE A 17 -19.30 -3.41 -9.95
N LEU A 18 -20.24 -4.25 -9.51
CA LEU A 18 -20.00 -5.22 -8.44
C LEU A 18 -18.92 -6.24 -8.82
N MET A 19 -18.96 -6.76 -10.04
CA MET A 19 -17.96 -7.69 -10.55
C MET A 19 -16.57 -7.05 -10.64
N SER A 20 -16.47 -5.83 -11.14
CA SER A 20 -15.17 -5.14 -11.19
C SER A 20 -14.61 -4.84 -9.79
N ALA A 21 -15.46 -4.47 -8.84
CA ALA A 21 -15.06 -4.28 -7.45
C ALA A 21 -14.56 -5.58 -6.81
N LEU A 22 -15.26 -6.71 -7.04
CA LEU A 22 -14.83 -8.02 -6.56
C LEU A 22 -13.49 -8.46 -7.16
N ILE A 23 -13.25 -8.20 -8.45
CA ILE A 23 -11.98 -8.50 -9.11
C ILE A 23 -10.84 -7.68 -8.47
N ILE A 24 -11.05 -6.37 -8.25
CA ILE A 24 -10.04 -5.50 -7.63
C ILE A 24 -9.72 -5.96 -6.20
N VAL A 25 -10.75 -6.29 -5.41
CA VAL A 25 -10.56 -6.84 -4.05
C VAL A 25 -9.83 -8.18 -4.09
N GLY A 26 -10.18 -9.05 -5.03
CA GLY A 26 -9.52 -10.35 -5.22
C GLY A 26 -8.04 -10.19 -5.55
N ILE A 27 -7.69 -9.30 -6.47
CA ILE A 27 -6.30 -8.99 -6.83
C ILE A 27 -5.55 -8.42 -5.61
N PHE A 28 -6.16 -7.51 -4.87
CA PHE A 28 -5.55 -6.92 -3.67
C PHE A 28 -5.27 -7.99 -2.59
N LEU A 29 -6.23 -8.86 -2.30
CA LEU A 29 -6.07 -9.95 -1.33
C LEU A 29 -5.02 -10.96 -1.79
N PHE A 30 -4.97 -11.25 -3.10
CA PHE A 30 -3.97 -12.14 -3.69
C PHE A 30 -2.55 -11.57 -3.56
N ILE A 31 -2.37 -10.27 -3.85
CA ILE A 31 -1.08 -9.60 -3.66
C ILE A 31 -0.66 -9.63 -2.19
N ARG A 32 -1.58 -9.35 -1.26
CA ARG A 32 -1.31 -9.45 0.18
C ARG A 32 -0.90 -10.84 0.63
N PHE A 33 -1.59 -11.85 0.11
CA PHE A 33 -1.25 -13.25 0.37
C PHE A 33 0.16 -13.61 -0.11
N LEU A 34 0.53 -13.16 -1.33
CA LEU A 34 1.87 -13.40 -1.88
C LEU A 34 2.98 -12.68 -1.11
N LEU A 35 2.73 -11.47 -0.66
CA LEU A 35 3.74 -10.66 0.03
C LEU A 35 3.87 -10.99 1.52
N GLY A 36 2.90 -11.73 2.11
CA GLY A 36 2.93 -12.18 3.49
C GLY A 36 2.87 -11.07 4.55
N GLU A 37 2.55 -9.83 4.14
CA GLU A 37 2.49 -8.68 5.02
C GLU A 37 1.14 -7.96 4.91
N PHE A 38 0.64 -7.48 6.05
CA PHE A 38 -0.64 -6.76 6.08
C PHE A 38 -0.58 -5.44 5.29
N ASN A 39 0.51 -4.70 5.42
CA ASN A 39 0.76 -3.47 4.69
C ASN A 39 2.11 -3.56 3.97
N PRO A 40 2.14 -4.04 2.72
CA PRO A 40 3.39 -4.25 2.00
C PRO A 40 4.01 -2.96 1.44
N PHE A 41 3.37 -1.80 1.60
CA PHE A 41 3.79 -0.54 1.00
C PHE A 41 4.29 0.45 2.04
N TYR A 42 5.52 0.93 1.88
CA TYR A 42 6.12 1.97 2.71
C TYR A 42 6.61 3.13 1.86
N VAL A 43 6.28 4.36 2.28
CA VAL A 43 6.72 5.59 1.60
C VAL A 43 8.05 6.04 2.21
N VAL A 44 9.04 6.27 1.37
CA VAL A 44 10.34 6.82 1.77
C VAL A 44 10.18 8.31 2.08
N VAL A 45 10.45 8.68 3.33
CA VAL A 45 10.27 10.08 3.82
C VAL A 45 11.58 10.79 4.12
N SER A 46 12.72 10.09 4.10
CA SER A 46 14.04 10.63 4.40
C SER A 46 15.05 10.36 3.31
N GLY A 47 16.15 11.12 3.28
CA GLY A 47 17.22 10.98 2.29
C GLY A 47 18.34 10.00 2.66
N SER A 48 18.19 9.20 3.73
CA SER A 48 19.24 8.29 4.22
C SER A 48 19.67 7.22 3.23
N MET A 49 18.81 6.91 2.26
CA MET A 49 19.06 5.89 1.23
C MET A 49 19.38 6.44 -0.16
N ILE A 50 19.59 7.74 -0.28
CA ILE A 50 20.05 8.35 -1.55
C ILE A 50 21.46 7.80 -1.89
N PRO A 51 21.74 7.46 -3.18
CA PRO A 51 20.89 7.65 -4.35
C PRO A 51 19.93 6.50 -4.65
N THR A 52 19.98 5.39 -3.91
CA THR A 52 19.21 4.16 -4.21
C THR A 52 17.70 4.37 -4.08
N LEU A 53 17.27 5.03 -3.00
CA LEU A 53 15.88 5.41 -2.78
C LEU A 53 15.80 6.93 -2.59
N GLN A 54 14.81 7.54 -3.21
CA GLN A 54 14.57 8.97 -3.08
C GLN A 54 13.32 9.25 -2.24
N ILE A 55 13.26 10.44 -1.66
CA ILE A 55 12.06 10.89 -0.93
C ILE A 55 10.86 10.85 -1.88
N GLY A 56 9.77 10.22 -1.42
CA GLY A 56 8.55 10.02 -2.20
C GLY A 56 8.51 8.71 -3.00
N ASP A 57 9.57 7.89 -2.97
CA ASP A 57 9.48 6.53 -3.48
C ASP A 57 8.59 5.68 -2.57
N VAL A 58 7.94 4.67 -3.15
CA VAL A 58 7.25 3.62 -2.39
C VAL A 58 8.03 2.33 -2.55
N VAL A 59 8.41 1.74 -1.43
CA VAL A 59 9.01 0.41 -1.42
C VAL A 59 7.94 -0.63 -1.15
N VAL A 60 8.01 -1.72 -1.90
CA VAL A 60 7.16 -2.91 -1.69
C VAL A 60 8.01 -3.94 -0.97
N ILE A 61 7.51 -4.42 0.16
CA ILE A 61 8.22 -5.41 0.97
C ILE A 61 7.56 -6.77 0.88
N GLN A 62 8.36 -7.78 1.13
CA GLN A 62 7.96 -9.16 1.31
C GLN A 62 8.54 -9.69 2.61
N ASN A 63 7.70 -10.42 3.37
CA ASN A 63 8.13 -11.11 4.58
C ASN A 63 7.45 -12.49 4.63
N ASN A 64 8.18 -13.50 4.22
CA ASN A 64 7.68 -14.88 4.15
C ASN A 64 7.95 -15.70 5.42
N GLY A 65 8.16 -15.05 6.55
CA GLY A 65 8.38 -15.74 7.83
C GLY A 65 7.20 -16.62 8.26
N ASN A 66 5.97 -16.30 7.80
CA ASN A 66 4.74 -17.04 8.11
C ASN A 66 3.84 -17.27 6.88
N GLY A 67 4.31 -17.04 5.65
CA GLY A 67 3.53 -17.13 4.41
C GLY A 67 3.84 -18.36 3.56
N PHE A 68 2.92 -18.67 2.65
CA PHE A 68 3.05 -19.72 1.66
C PHE A 68 4.19 -19.37 0.67
N GLY A 69 5.33 -20.04 0.76
CA GLY A 69 6.47 -19.81 -0.13
C GLY A 69 7.84 -19.76 0.55
N GLY A 70 7.93 -20.30 1.70
CA GLY A 70 8.97 -20.27 2.72
C GLY A 70 10.47 -20.34 2.40
N ASN A 71 10.95 -20.20 1.13
CA ASN A 71 12.39 -20.27 0.83
C ASN A 71 12.85 -19.26 -0.24
N ASP A 72 12.15 -18.15 -0.42
CA ASP A 72 12.50 -17.14 -1.44
C ASP A 72 13.55 -16.11 -1.01
N GLY A 73 14.12 -16.26 0.18
CA GLY A 73 15.14 -15.35 0.70
C GLY A 73 14.60 -14.02 1.28
N SER A 74 13.29 -13.86 1.47
CA SER A 74 12.70 -12.69 2.11
C SER A 74 12.53 -12.83 3.62
N SER A 75 12.71 -14.02 4.16
CA SER A 75 12.72 -14.29 5.60
C SER A 75 13.95 -13.68 6.27
N PHE A 76 13.84 -13.30 7.55
CA PHE A 76 14.95 -12.75 8.34
C PHE A 76 16.17 -13.67 8.35
N SER A 77 15.97 -14.98 8.45
CA SER A 77 17.04 -15.98 8.46
C SER A 77 17.83 -16.09 7.14
N HIS A 78 17.28 -15.61 6.04
CA HIS A 78 17.92 -15.66 4.71
C HIS A 78 18.49 -14.31 4.25
N LEU A 79 18.47 -13.31 5.11
CA LEU A 79 19.03 -12.00 4.79
C LEU A 79 20.52 -12.09 4.48
N LYS A 80 20.95 -11.30 3.50
CA LYS A 80 22.33 -11.22 3.03
C LYS A 80 22.79 -9.77 3.00
N LYS A 81 24.10 -9.58 3.08
CA LYS A 81 24.72 -8.28 2.82
C LYS A 81 24.28 -7.74 1.46
N GLY A 82 23.81 -6.49 1.44
CA GLY A 82 23.29 -5.82 0.26
C GLY A 82 21.76 -5.77 0.18
N ASP A 83 21.06 -6.63 0.92
CA ASP A 83 19.59 -6.57 0.97
C ASP A 83 19.12 -5.24 1.57
N ILE A 84 18.03 -4.69 1.03
CA ILE A 84 17.38 -3.53 1.60
C ILE A 84 16.19 -4.04 2.41
N ILE A 85 16.10 -3.64 3.68
CA ILE A 85 15.06 -4.11 4.59
C ILE A 85 14.31 -2.94 5.22
N VAL A 86 13.06 -3.20 5.57
CA VAL A 86 12.25 -2.33 6.42
C VAL A 86 12.18 -2.97 7.80
N PHE A 87 12.42 -2.18 8.82
CA PHE A 87 12.45 -2.65 10.20
C PHE A 87 12.03 -1.54 11.18
N LYS A 88 11.72 -1.93 12.41
CA LYS A 88 11.53 -1.01 13.55
C LYS A 88 12.88 -0.78 14.22
N ALA A 89 13.25 0.48 14.42
CA ALA A 89 14.47 0.82 15.16
C ALA A 89 14.45 0.20 16.56
N PRO A 90 15.56 -0.41 17.02
CA PRO A 90 15.61 -1.03 18.35
C PRO A 90 15.38 -0.03 19.50
N ASP A 91 16.03 1.14 19.46
CA ASP A 91 16.03 2.12 20.53
C ASP A 91 15.80 3.56 20.03
N ASP A 92 15.20 3.73 18.84
CA ASP A 92 14.82 5.05 18.31
C ASP A 92 13.31 5.13 18.14
N PHE A 93 12.70 6.11 18.84
CA PHE A 93 11.26 6.25 18.93
C PHE A 93 10.80 7.60 18.34
N ASP A 94 9.58 7.65 17.85
CA ASP A 94 8.94 8.88 17.42
C ASP A 94 8.38 9.69 18.61
N GLU A 95 7.75 10.83 18.31
CA GLU A 95 7.15 11.71 19.32
C GLU A 95 6.02 11.03 20.10
N ASP A 96 5.38 10.01 19.53
CA ASP A 96 4.31 9.22 20.17
C ASP A 96 4.88 8.04 20.99
N GLY A 97 6.19 7.86 21.08
CA GLY A 97 6.85 6.76 21.77
C GLY A 97 6.78 5.42 21.02
N LYS A 98 6.53 5.44 19.72
CA LYS A 98 6.53 4.23 18.87
C LYS A 98 7.89 4.07 18.21
N PRO A 99 8.39 2.82 18.05
CA PRO A 99 9.62 2.56 17.30
C PRO A 99 9.52 3.11 15.88
N ARG A 100 10.51 3.89 15.45
CA ARG A 100 10.55 4.42 14.09
C ARG A 100 10.70 3.29 13.08
N THR A 101 9.93 3.38 12.01
CA THR A 101 10.06 2.46 10.86
C THR A 101 11.11 3.01 9.90
N ILE A 102 12.14 2.20 9.62
CA ILE A 102 13.33 2.59 8.87
C ILE A 102 13.51 1.65 7.69
N VAL A 103 14.03 2.19 6.59
CA VAL A 103 14.48 1.42 5.44
C VAL A 103 15.97 1.66 5.22
N HIS A 104 16.80 0.63 5.43
CA HIS A 104 18.25 0.69 5.25
C HIS A 104 18.79 -0.59 4.61
N ARG A 105 20.07 -0.54 4.21
CA ARG A 105 20.77 -1.67 3.59
C ARG A 105 21.50 -2.51 4.64
N VAL A 106 21.38 -3.82 4.53
CA VAL A 106 22.14 -4.78 5.31
C VAL A 106 23.62 -4.70 4.93
N ILE A 107 24.48 -4.42 5.89
CA ILE A 107 25.94 -4.39 5.71
C ILE A 107 26.63 -5.58 6.36
N LEU A 108 26.04 -6.16 7.40
CA LEU A 108 26.57 -7.32 8.11
C LEU A 108 25.42 -8.19 8.63
N VAL A 109 25.59 -9.50 8.52
CA VAL A 109 24.76 -10.50 9.19
C VAL A 109 25.67 -11.30 10.12
N GLY A 110 25.29 -11.44 11.37
CA GLY A 110 26.06 -12.15 12.39
C GLY A 110 25.14 -12.85 13.37
N PHE A 111 25.72 -13.39 14.43
CA PHE A 111 25.00 -14.03 15.52
C PHE A 111 25.43 -13.41 16.85
N ASP A 112 24.48 -13.19 17.73
CA ASP A 112 24.77 -12.79 19.11
C ASP A 112 25.44 -13.96 19.84
N ARG A 113 26.62 -13.75 20.39
CA ARG A 113 27.43 -14.79 21.07
C ARG A 113 26.77 -15.36 22.33
N ARG A 114 25.77 -14.64 22.90
CA ARG A 114 25.11 -15.07 24.14
C ARG A 114 23.84 -15.85 23.87
N THR A 115 23.08 -15.47 22.86
CA THR A 115 21.75 -16.02 22.56
C THR A 115 21.77 -16.96 21.35
N ASP A 116 22.86 -16.96 20.57
CA ASP A 116 22.99 -17.64 19.27
C ASP A 116 21.91 -17.22 18.26
N GLU A 117 21.28 -16.06 18.51
CA GLU A 117 20.28 -15.48 17.62
C GLU A 117 20.94 -14.70 16.49
N GLN A 118 20.38 -14.80 15.29
CA GLN A 118 20.82 -13.96 14.19
C GLN A 118 20.57 -12.48 14.50
N VAL A 119 21.58 -11.67 14.27
CA VAL A 119 21.51 -10.20 14.33
C VAL A 119 22.03 -9.60 13.04
N VAL A 120 21.41 -8.47 12.67
CA VAL A 120 21.71 -7.77 11.43
C VAL A 120 22.14 -6.35 11.76
N VAL A 121 23.15 -5.88 11.03
CA VAL A 121 23.61 -4.49 11.05
C VAL A 121 23.24 -3.87 9.73
N THR A 122 22.56 -2.73 9.78
CA THR A 122 22.17 -1.96 8.60
C THR A 122 22.92 -0.63 8.52
N LYS A 123 22.80 0.04 7.39
CA LYS A 123 23.28 1.40 7.19
C LYS A 123 22.51 2.06 6.05
N GLY A 124 22.13 3.31 6.21
CA GLY A 124 21.62 4.11 5.10
C GLY A 124 22.72 4.36 4.05
N ASP A 125 22.39 4.27 2.78
CA ASP A 125 23.38 4.44 1.70
C ASP A 125 24.04 5.81 1.74
N ASN A 126 23.31 6.85 2.17
CA ASN A 126 23.79 8.22 2.34
C ASN A 126 24.37 8.51 3.74
N ASN A 127 24.30 7.58 4.66
CA ASN A 127 24.82 7.78 6.02
C ASN A 127 26.33 7.51 6.08
N PRO A 128 27.10 8.26 6.86
CA PRO A 128 28.54 8.02 7.01
C PRO A 128 28.85 6.69 7.72
N GLN A 129 27.98 6.30 8.66
CA GLN A 129 28.15 5.09 9.48
C GLN A 129 26.82 4.50 9.91
N SER A 130 26.85 3.30 10.50
CA SER A 130 25.72 2.72 11.24
C SER A 130 25.65 3.31 12.63
N TYR A 131 24.43 3.45 13.16
CA TYR A 131 24.20 4.02 14.49
C TYR A 131 23.61 2.97 15.43
N LEU A 132 24.19 2.86 16.63
CA LEU A 132 23.68 1.97 17.69
C LEU A 132 22.25 2.41 18.08
N GLY A 133 21.38 1.43 18.29
CA GLY A 133 19.98 1.70 18.65
C GLY A 133 19.08 2.03 17.45
N LEU A 134 19.66 2.51 16.34
CA LEU A 134 18.95 2.77 15.10
C LEU A 134 19.16 1.61 14.09
N ASP A 135 20.42 1.33 13.76
CA ASP A 135 20.85 0.44 12.69
C ASP A 135 21.26 -0.94 13.19
N PHE A 136 21.51 -1.10 14.47
CA PHE A 136 21.87 -2.36 15.10
C PHE A 136 21.68 -2.33 16.64
N PRO A 137 21.49 -3.50 17.28
CA PRO A 137 21.29 -4.81 16.68
C PRO A 137 19.87 -4.99 16.18
N ILE A 138 19.70 -5.30 14.89
CA ILE A 138 18.38 -5.65 14.34
C ILE A 138 18.16 -7.14 14.55
N LYS A 139 17.09 -7.49 15.26
CA LYS A 139 16.64 -8.86 15.52
C LYS A 139 15.38 -9.16 14.72
N GLN A 140 14.93 -10.43 14.77
CA GLN A 140 13.72 -10.86 14.07
C GLN A 140 12.49 -10.06 14.46
N ASP A 141 12.33 -9.69 15.73
CA ASP A 141 11.20 -8.92 16.25
C ASP A 141 11.15 -7.47 15.70
N ASN A 142 12.32 -6.95 15.32
CA ASN A 142 12.42 -5.64 14.68
C ASN A 142 12.12 -5.69 13.19
N TYR A 143 12.29 -6.85 12.55
CA TYR A 143 12.20 -7.01 11.12
C TYR A 143 10.75 -6.94 10.63
N ILE A 144 10.51 -6.13 9.60
CA ILE A 144 9.19 -6.02 8.96
C ILE A 144 9.18 -6.74 7.61
N GLY A 145 10.22 -6.54 6.78
CA GLY A 145 10.29 -7.21 5.49
C GLY A 145 11.47 -6.75 4.63
N LYS A 146 11.77 -7.52 3.61
CA LYS A 146 12.77 -7.23 2.58
C LYS A 146 12.13 -6.47 1.42
N VAL A 147 12.77 -5.43 0.95
CA VAL A 147 12.34 -4.67 -0.23
C VAL A 147 12.54 -5.54 -1.48
N VAL A 148 11.46 -5.79 -2.18
CA VAL A 148 11.44 -6.58 -3.42
C VAL A 148 11.18 -5.73 -4.66
N PHE A 149 10.54 -4.58 -4.49
CA PHE A 149 10.24 -3.67 -5.59
C PHE A 149 10.22 -2.21 -5.14
N ILE A 150 10.54 -1.29 -6.04
CA ILE A 150 10.56 0.16 -5.79
C ILE A 150 9.66 0.82 -6.82
N LEU A 151 8.72 1.64 -6.37
CA LEU A 151 7.83 2.45 -7.18
C LEU A 151 8.27 3.93 -7.06
N PRO A 152 8.97 4.46 -8.06
CA PRO A 152 9.55 5.81 -7.96
C PRO A 152 8.46 6.88 -7.88
N LYS A 153 8.60 7.80 -6.93
CA LYS A 153 7.77 9.04 -6.76
C LYS A 153 6.27 8.84 -6.58
N ILE A 154 5.77 7.61 -6.53
CA ILE A 154 4.33 7.34 -6.31
C ILE A 154 3.88 7.77 -4.92
N GLY A 155 4.77 7.73 -3.94
CA GLY A 155 4.50 8.20 -2.58
C GLY A 155 4.09 9.66 -2.49
N LEU A 156 4.55 10.52 -3.41
CA LEU A 156 4.12 11.92 -3.48
C LEU A 156 2.63 12.04 -3.81
N LEU A 157 2.11 11.20 -4.71
CA LEU A 157 0.68 11.14 -5.03
C LEU A 157 -0.13 10.68 -3.81
N ILE A 158 0.38 9.69 -3.08
CA ILE A 158 -0.28 9.18 -1.86
C ILE A 158 -0.33 10.27 -0.78
N GLN A 159 0.72 11.09 -0.65
CA GLN A 159 0.73 12.21 0.30
C GLN A 159 -0.30 13.30 -0.04
N VAL A 160 -0.51 13.57 -1.33
CA VAL A 160 -1.52 14.54 -1.79
C VAL A 160 -2.96 14.04 -1.50
N ILE A 161 -3.16 12.71 -1.48
CA ILE A 161 -4.48 12.10 -1.24
C ILE A 161 -4.79 11.94 0.26
N LYS A 162 -3.92 12.37 1.18
CA LYS A 162 -4.20 12.34 2.63
C LYS A 162 -5.33 13.31 3.02
N PRO A 163 -6.03 13.04 4.14
CA PRO A 163 -6.98 14.00 4.69
C PRO A 163 -6.33 15.40 4.91
N PRO A 164 -7.05 16.50 4.62
CA PRO A 164 -8.46 16.58 4.21
C PRO A 164 -8.72 16.45 2.71
N VAL A 165 -7.68 16.42 1.85
CA VAL A 165 -7.79 16.49 0.38
C VAL A 165 -8.59 15.31 -0.21
N ASN A 166 -8.43 14.11 0.33
CA ASN A 166 -9.18 12.93 -0.10
C ASN A 166 -10.70 13.11 0.04
N TYR A 167 -11.19 13.83 1.05
CA TYR A 167 -12.61 14.10 1.22
C TYR A 167 -13.15 15.00 0.11
N PHE A 168 -12.39 16.00 -0.31
CA PHE A 168 -12.80 16.88 -1.42
C PHE A 168 -12.80 16.13 -2.75
N ILE A 169 -11.81 15.27 -2.99
CA ILE A 169 -11.73 14.44 -4.22
C ILE A 169 -12.91 13.48 -4.28
N THR A 170 -13.21 12.77 -3.17
CA THR A 170 -14.35 11.84 -3.11
C THR A 170 -15.68 12.57 -3.25
N ALA A 171 -15.86 13.71 -2.60
CA ALA A 171 -17.07 14.51 -2.75
C ALA A 171 -17.27 15.01 -4.19
N ALA A 172 -16.20 15.47 -4.84
CA ALA A 172 -16.25 15.90 -6.24
C ALA A 172 -16.57 14.73 -7.18
N ALA A 173 -15.98 13.55 -6.97
CA ALA A 173 -16.26 12.35 -7.76
C ALA A 173 -17.73 11.91 -7.61
N VAL A 174 -18.26 11.90 -6.39
CA VAL A 174 -19.67 11.59 -6.12
C VAL A 174 -20.59 12.63 -6.77
N GLY A 175 -20.26 13.93 -6.71
CA GLY A 175 -21.04 14.99 -7.36
C GLY A 175 -21.06 14.85 -8.88
N ILE A 176 -19.91 14.57 -9.52
CA ILE A 176 -19.83 14.33 -10.97
C ILE A 176 -20.68 13.10 -11.35
N PHE A 177 -20.56 12.01 -10.58
CA PHE A 177 -21.29 10.79 -10.81
C PHE A 177 -22.82 11.02 -10.68
N ALA A 178 -23.25 11.72 -9.63
CA ALA A 178 -24.65 12.07 -9.41
C ALA A 178 -25.23 12.95 -10.54
N THR A 179 -24.47 13.97 -10.99
CA THR A 179 -24.89 14.84 -12.10
C THR A 179 -24.95 14.09 -13.43
N TYR A 180 -24.02 13.16 -13.68
CA TYR A 180 -24.06 12.30 -14.87
C TYR A 180 -25.31 11.42 -14.90
N TYR A 181 -25.63 10.76 -13.77
CA TYR A 181 -26.82 9.92 -13.66
C TYR A 181 -28.11 10.73 -13.77
N TYR A 182 -28.18 11.89 -13.12
CA TYR A 182 -29.32 12.79 -13.22
C TYR A 182 -29.60 13.23 -14.67
N LYS A 183 -28.57 13.69 -15.38
CA LYS A 183 -28.70 14.07 -16.80
C LYS A 183 -29.14 12.92 -17.69
N ARG A 184 -28.67 11.71 -17.42
CA ARG A 184 -29.04 10.49 -18.16
C ARG A 184 -30.51 10.15 -17.94
N GLU A 185 -30.98 10.26 -16.71
CA GLU A 185 -32.38 9.97 -16.35
C GLU A 185 -33.35 10.98 -16.95
N VAL A 186 -33.04 12.28 -16.88
CA VAL A 186 -33.82 13.35 -17.51
C VAL A 186 -33.91 13.19 -19.03
N LYS A 187 -32.79 12.79 -19.67
CA LYS A 187 -32.77 12.54 -21.13
C LYS A 187 -33.58 11.32 -21.53
N SER A 188 -33.68 10.29 -20.69
CA SER A 188 -34.55 9.12 -20.91
C SER A 188 -36.03 9.51 -20.83
N ARG A 189 -36.45 10.23 -19.81
CA ARG A 189 -37.81 10.68 -19.63
C ARG A 189 -38.33 11.58 -20.75
N ASN A 190 -37.45 12.46 -21.28
CA ASN A 190 -37.84 13.32 -22.42
C ASN A 190 -37.99 12.55 -23.73
N LYS A 191 -37.32 11.39 -23.91
CA LYS A 191 -37.53 10.53 -25.09
C LYS A 191 -38.87 9.79 -25.05
N ASP A 192 -39.26 9.35 -23.85
CA ASP A 192 -40.47 8.56 -23.68
C ASP A 192 -41.73 9.46 -23.67
N GLY A 193 -41.60 10.76 -23.36
CA GLY A 193 -42.70 11.76 -23.37
C GLY A 193 -43.05 12.30 -24.76
N VAL A 194 -42.24 12.06 -25.79
CA VAL A 194 -42.48 12.56 -27.16
C VAL A 194 -43.23 11.55 -28.04
N SER A 195 -43.46 10.33 -27.55
CA SER A 195 -44.10 9.25 -28.32
C SER A 195 -45.58 9.04 -27.99
N ALA A 196 -46.29 10.00 -27.38
CA ALA A 196 -47.74 9.90 -27.25
C ALA A 196 -48.43 10.23 -28.57
N PRO A 197 -49.23 9.31 -29.19
CA PRO A 197 -49.97 9.60 -30.41
C PRO A 197 -51.06 10.65 -30.11
N ARG A 198 -51.11 11.69 -30.91
CA ARG A 198 -52.30 12.55 -30.97
C ARG A 198 -53.34 11.82 -31.80
N ASP A 199 -54.23 11.13 -31.15
CA ASP A 199 -55.44 10.64 -31.77
C ASP A 199 -56.34 11.85 -32.10
N LYS A 200 -56.72 11.92 -33.38
CA LYS A 200 -57.76 12.78 -33.91
C LYS A 200 -59.10 12.09 -33.80
#